data_88612edec13761fb924d392171b06686
#
_entry.id   88612edec13761fb924d392171b06686
#
_cell.length_a   1.000
_cell.length_b   1.000
_cell.length_c   1.000
_cell.angle_alpha   90.00
_cell.angle_beta   90.00
_cell.angle_gamma   90.00
#
_symmetry.space_group_name_H-M   'P 1'
#
loop_
_entity.id
_entity.type
_entity.pdbx_description
1 polymer ?
#
loop_
_entity_poly.entity_id
_entity_poly.type
_entity_poly.pdbx_seq_one_letter_code
_entity_poly.pdbx_strand_id
1 'polypeptide(L)'
;IRSLVRLARLVRRDLGRVTAPVLALQGDRDRWIAPESAAYLVSHVSSRHAVCRVLAGRGHFLALERGRKEVAAQVADWIASSEIGWRP
;
A
#
# COMPACT_ATOMS: atom_id res chain seq x y z
N ILE A 1 3.29 17.17 16.22
CA ILE A 1 2.80 17.39 14.84
C ILE A 1 3.92 17.78 13.89
N ARG A 2 4.79 18.70 14.31
CA ARG A 2 5.96 19.09 13.48
C ARG A 2 6.86 17.89 13.18
N SER A 3 7.11 17.04 14.17
CA SER A 3 7.94 15.85 14.00
C SER A 3 7.30 14.85 13.03
N LEU A 4 5.97 14.71 13.08
CA LEU A 4 5.25 13.81 12.19
C LEU A 4 5.28 14.30 10.74
N VAL A 5 5.09 15.61 10.53
CA VAL A 5 5.17 16.22 9.19
C VAL A 5 6.58 16.08 8.63
N ARG A 6 7.59 16.29 9.46
CA ARG A 6 8.99 16.15 9.06
C ARG A 6 9.31 14.71 8.65
N LEU A 7 8.84 13.73 9.43
CA LEU A 7 9.00 12.33 9.11
C LEU A 7 8.34 11.98 7.77
N ALA A 8 7.12 12.46 7.54
CA ALA A 8 6.43 12.23 6.29
C ALA A 8 7.20 12.79 5.09
N ARG A 9 7.80 13.96 5.22
CA ARG A 9 8.64 14.55 4.17
C ARG A 9 9.87 13.70 3.87
N LEU A 10 10.53 13.20 4.90
CA LEU A 10 11.70 12.33 4.75
C LEU A 10 11.33 11.04 4.03
N VAL A 11 10.22 10.43 4.41
CA VAL A 11 9.72 9.20 3.76
C VAL A 11 9.44 9.48 2.29
N ARG A 12 8.77 10.57 1.95
CA ARG A 12 8.48 10.93 0.56
C ARG A 12 9.75 11.11 -0.27
N ARG A 13 10.77 11.70 0.30
CA ARG A 13 12.05 11.88 -0.39
C ARG A 13 12.69 10.55 -0.74
N ASP A 14 12.50 9.54 0.09
CA ASP A 14 13.16 8.25 -0.06
C ASP A 14 12.33 7.21 -0.83
N LEU A 15 11.10 7.54 -1.22
CA LEU A 15 10.24 6.61 -1.98
C LEU A 15 10.91 6.15 -3.27
N GLY A 16 11.64 7.02 -3.95
CA GLY A 16 12.36 6.66 -5.17
C GLY A 16 13.45 5.62 -4.99
N ARG A 17 13.84 5.32 -3.75
CA ARG A 17 14.82 4.27 -3.44
C ARG A 17 14.19 2.89 -3.28
N VAL A 18 12.86 2.83 -3.22
CA VAL A 18 12.14 1.56 -3.07
C VAL A 18 12.10 0.87 -4.41
N THR A 19 12.76 -0.28 -4.51
CA THR A 19 12.83 -1.09 -5.74
C THR A 19 12.16 -2.44 -5.59
N ALA A 20 11.87 -2.85 -4.36
CA ALA A 20 11.13 -4.08 -4.09
C ALA A 20 9.71 -4.01 -4.64
N PRO A 21 9.08 -5.14 -4.97
CA PRO A 21 7.67 -5.14 -5.34
C PRO A 21 6.79 -4.54 -4.25
N VAL A 22 5.81 -3.74 -4.65
CA VAL A 22 4.93 -3.01 -3.73
C VAL A 22 3.47 -3.30 -4.06
N LEU A 23 2.72 -3.68 -3.04
CA LEU A 23 1.26 -3.74 -3.10
C LEU A 23 0.72 -2.75 -2.07
N ALA A 24 0.06 -1.71 -2.53
CA ALA A 24 -0.58 -0.72 -1.66
C ALA A 24 -2.09 -0.93 -1.68
N LEU A 25 -2.63 -1.24 -0.52
CA LEU A 25 -4.08 -1.44 -0.33
C LEU A 25 -4.61 -0.31 0.53
N GLN A 26 -5.72 0.26 0.11
CA GLN A 26 -6.38 1.34 0.84
C GLN A 26 -7.88 1.19 0.76
N GLY A 27 -8.56 1.34 1.90
CA GLY A 27 -10.02 1.36 1.94
C GLY A 27 -10.56 2.72 1.47
N ASP A 28 -11.64 2.72 0.70
CA ASP A 28 -12.26 3.96 0.22
C ASP A 28 -12.98 4.73 1.34
N ARG A 29 -13.19 4.12 2.49
CA ARG A 29 -13.77 4.74 3.68
C ARG A 29 -12.73 5.04 4.76
N ASP A 30 -11.47 5.05 4.41
CA ASP A 30 -10.42 5.43 5.32
C ASP A 30 -10.55 6.92 5.65
N ARG A 31 -10.76 7.23 6.94
CA ARG A 31 -10.94 8.61 7.41
C ARG A 31 -9.64 9.24 7.87
N TRP A 32 -8.59 8.46 8.05
CA TRP A 32 -7.33 8.91 8.61
C TRP A 32 -6.28 9.21 7.55
N ILE A 33 -6.36 8.55 6.40
CA ILE A 33 -5.42 8.68 5.30
C ILE A 33 -6.17 9.18 4.06
N ALA A 34 -5.56 10.13 3.37
CA ALA A 34 -6.17 10.70 2.17
C ALA A 34 -6.40 9.62 1.10
N PRO A 35 -7.50 9.71 0.34
CA PRO A 35 -7.83 8.68 -0.66
C PRO A 35 -6.74 8.47 -1.72
N GLU A 36 -5.92 9.47 -1.95
CA GLU A 36 -4.90 9.46 -2.99
C GLU A 36 -3.57 8.86 -2.51
N SER A 37 -3.45 8.51 -1.21
CA SER A 37 -2.15 8.15 -0.62
C SER A 37 -1.55 6.89 -1.20
N ALA A 38 -2.35 5.85 -1.43
CA ALA A 38 -1.83 4.62 -2.02
C ALA A 38 -1.37 4.85 -3.47
N ALA A 39 -2.13 5.60 -4.24
CA ALA A 39 -1.76 5.94 -5.61
C ALA A 39 -0.48 6.79 -5.65
N TYR A 40 -0.35 7.74 -4.73
CA TYR A 40 0.85 8.56 -4.60
C TYR A 40 2.07 7.67 -4.36
N LEU A 41 1.96 6.74 -3.42
CA LEU A 41 3.05 5.86 -3.06
C LEU A 41 3.53 5.03 -4.27
N VAL A 42 2.62 4.37 -4.96
CA VAL A 42 3.01 3.51 -6.09
C VAL A 42 3.55 4.31 -7.28
N SER A 43 3.14 5.57 -7.42
CA SER A 43 3.63 6.43 -8.50
C SER A 43 5.03 7.00 -8.24
N HIS A 44 5.51 6.96 -6.99
CA HIS A 44 6.79 7.57 -6.61
C HIS A 44 7.89 6.55 -6.28
N VAL A 45 7.54 5.28 -6.09
CA VAL A 45 8.56 4.23 -5.92
C VAL A 45 9.19 3.87 -7.27
N SER A 46 10.38 3.29 -7.22
CA SER A 46 11.11 2.84 -8.41
C SER A 46 10.90 1.36 -8.72
N SER A 47 9.94 0.75 -8.04
CA SER A 47 9.63 -0.68 -8.18
C SER A 47 9.08 -0.98 -9.58
N ARG A 48 9.49 -2.11 -10.17
CA ARG A 48 8.94 -2.58 -11.43
C ARG A 48 7.50 -3.05 -11.30
N HIS A 49 7.16 -3.58 -10.13
CA HIS A 49 5.84 -4.10 -9.81
C HIS A 49 5.29 -3.32 -8.64
N ALA A 50 4.61 -2.25 -8.91
CA ALA A 50 3.93 -1.43 -7.91
C ALA A 50 2.45 -1.36 -8.28
N VAL A 51 1.61 -1.90 -7.40
CA VAL A 51 0.17 -2.02 -7.62
C VAL A 51 -0.58 -1.31 -6.51
N CYS A 52 -1.55 -0.51 -6.89
CA CYS A 52 -2.47 0.16 -5.96
C CYS A 52 -3.86 -0.42 -6.14
N ARG A 53 -4.50 -0.79 -5.04
CA ARG A 53 -5.89 -1.22 -5.05
C ARG A 53 -6.65 -0.47 -3.98
N VAL A 54 -7.76 0.14 -4.37
CA VAL A 54 -8.70 0.78 -3.45
C VAL A 54 -9.84 -0.18 -3.20
N LEU A 55 -10.06 -0.51 -1.93
CA LEU A 55 -11.05 -1.51 -1.53
C LEU A 55 -12.35 -0.84 -1.12
N ALA A 56 -13.40 -1.11 -1.86
CA ALA A 56 -14.73 -0.54 -1.63
C ALA A 56 -15.30 -0.97 -0.27
N GLY A 57 -15.87 -0.02 0.46
CA GLY A 57 -16.51 -0.27 1.74
C GLY A 57 -15.57 -0.62 2.88
N ARG A 58 -14.26 -0.44 2.72
CA ARG A 58 -13.27 -0.73 3.75
C ARG A 58 -12.73 0.54 4.38
N GLY A 59 -12.43 0.47 5.67
CA GLY A 59 -11.82 1.56 6.42
C GLY A 59 -10.31 1.45 6.49
N HIS A 60 -9.73 2.03 7.54
CA HIS A 60 -8.28 2.11 7.73
C HIS A 60 -7.64 0.76 8.13
N PHE A 61 -8.28 0.02 9.02
CA PHE A 61 -7.72 -1.22 9.57
C PHE A 61 -8.12 -2.44 8.75
N LEU A 62 -7.61 -2.55 7.53
CA LEU A 62 -7.98 -3.61 6.59
C LEU A 62 -7.81 -5.03 7.15
N ALA A 63 -6.75 -5.24 7.93
CA ALA A 63 -6.43 -6.56 8.46
C ALA A 63 -7.28 -6.95 9.69
N LEU A 64 -8.00 -6.00 10.27
CA LEU A 64 -8.77 -6.20 11.51
C LEU A 64 -10.28 -6.12 11.30
N GLU A 65 -10.72 -5.61 10.15
CA GLU A 65 -12.11 -5.34 9.86
C GLU A 65 -12.83 -6.53 9.23
N ARG A 66 -14.15 -6.38 9.09
CA ARG A 66 -14.96 -7.31 8.31
C ARG A 66 -14.38 -7.38 6.89
N GLY A 67 -14.28 -8.58 6.35
CA GLY A 67 -13.68 -8.79 5.04
C GLY A 67 -12.16 -8.96 5.07
N ARG A 68 -11.55 -9.07 6.26
CA ARG A 68 -10.11 -9.27 6.41
C ARG A 68 -9.59 -10.51 5.69
N LYS A 69 -10.43 -11.54 5.54
CA LYS A 69 -10.03 -12.76 4.83
C LYS A 69 -9.84 -12.50 3.35
N GLU A 70 -10.68 -11.65 2.76
CA GLU A 70 -10.53 -11.24 1.35
C GLU A 70 -9.27 -10.43 1.14
N VAL A 71 -8.97 -9.53 2.08
CA VAL A 71 -7.73 -8.74 2.05
C VAL A 71 -6.52 -9.68 2.13
N ALA A 72 -6.54 -10.62 3.06
CA ALA A 72 -5.46 -11.60 3.20
C ALA A 72 -5.28 -12.44 1.93
N ALA A 73 -6.38 -12.85 1.30
CA ALA A 73 -6.34 -13.60 0.05
C ALA A 73 -5.72 -12.78 -1.08
N GLN A 74 -6.06 -11.51 -1.19
CA GLN A 74 -5.46 -10.63 -2.20
C GLN A 74 -3.95 -10.47 -2.00
N VAL A 75 -3.51 -10.33 -0.75
CA VAL A 75 -2.08 -10.23 -0.43
C VAL A 75 -1.37 -11.53 -0.78
N ALA A 76 -1.94 -12.68 -0.39
CA ALA A 76 -1.36 -13.99 -0.67
C ALA A 76 -1.26 -14.24 -2.19
N ASP A 77 -2.32 -13.95 -2.93
CA ASP A 77 -2.34 -14.11 -4.39
C ASP A 77 -1.30 -13.23 -5.05
N TRP A 78 -1.14 -12.00 -4.59
CA TRP A 78 -0.16 -11.09 -5.13
C TRP A 78 1.26 -11.59 -4.87
N ILE A 79 1.55 -12.06 -3.64
CA ILE A 79 2.87 -12.63 -3.30
C ILE A 79 3.18 -13.84 -4.17
N ALA A 80 2.19 -14.70 -4.42
CA ALA A 80 2.35 -15.90 -5.23
C ALA A 80 2.42 -15.62 -6.72
N SER A 81 2.16 -14.40 -7.16
CA SER A 81 2.18 -14.00 -8.57
C SER A 81 3.58 -14.21 -9.17
N SER A 82 3.63 -14.80 -10.35
CA SER A 82 4.89 -15.01 -11.06
C SER A 82 5.59 -13.70 -11.44
N GLU A 83 4.83 -12.61 -11.56
CA GLU A 83 5.37 -11.28 -11.88
C GLU A 83 6.25 -10.73 -10.77
N ILE A 84 5.99 -11.14 -9.52
CA ILE A 84 6.73 -10.67 -8.35
C ILE A 84 8.09 -11.36 -8.24
N GLY A 85 8.17 -12.63 -8.65
CA GLY A 85 9.40 -13.40 -8.56
C GLY A 85 9.79 -13.78 -7.14
N TRP A 86 8.88 -13.63 -6.17
CA TRP A 86 9.16 -13.99 -4.78
C TRP A 86 9.21 -15.49 -4.60
N ARG A 87 10.18 -15.96 -3.85
CA ARG A 87 10.34 -17.38 -3.50
C ARG A 87 10.65 -17.50 -2.02
N PRO A 88 10.00 -18.45 -1.31
CA PRO A 88 10.29 -18.68 0.09
C PRO A 88 11.69 -19.22 0.33
#